data_b20f6d960eb4e96a3ff487f4959a1e92
#
_entry.id   b20f6d960eb4e96a3ff487f4959a1e92
#
_cell.length_a   1.000
_cell.length_b   1.000
_cell.length_c   1.000
_cell.angle_alpha   90.00
_cell.angle_beta   90.00
_cell.angle_gamma   90.00
#
_symmetry.space_group_name_H-M   'P 1'
#
loop_
_entity.id
_entity.type
_entity.pdbx_description
1 polymer ?
#
loop_
_entity_poly.entity_id
_entity_poly.type
_entity_poly.pdbx_seq_one_letter_code
_entity_poly.pdbx_strand_id
1 'polypeptide(L)'
;KNFSIIDLWGNITPRSGYNRIHNHMNGTSSNHFAGVLYLKLPPHYHGTIGFCNPSDPNSTLIVPVEEKELLLFPSSIFHFVDPNLIDQDRISLAFNVLFDTN
;
A
#
# COMPACT_ATOMS: atom_id res chain seq x y z
N LYS A 1 -6.31 -6.14 22.53
CA LYS A 1 -7.17 -5.75 21.40
C LYS A 1 -7.04 -6.77 20.29
N ASN A 2 -8.15 -6.98 19.61
CA ASN A 2 -8.19 -7.87 18.46
C ASN A 2 -8.29 -7.07 17.17
N PHE A 3 -7.96 -7.71 16.08
CA PHE A 3 -8.15 -7.15 14.76
C PHE A 3 -8.68 -8.24 13.82
N SER A 4 -9.30 -7.81 12.73
CA SER A 4 -9.80 -8.70 11.69
C SER A 4 -9.31 -8.21 10.34
N ILE A 5 -8.88 -9.14 9.49
CA ILE A 5 -8.62 -8.84 8.08
C ILE A 5 -9.97 -8.96 7.37
N ILE A 6 -10.45 -7.84 6.84
CA ILE A 6 -11.78 -7.79 6.23
C ILE A 6 -11.76 -7.90 4.72
N ASP A 7 -10.62 -7.61 4.08
CA ASP A 7 -10.40 -7.78 2.65
C ASP A 7 -8.97 -8.22 2.42
N LEU A 8 -8.76 -9.05 1.42
CA LEU A 8 -7.43 -9.53 1.04
C LEU A 8 -7.41 -9.77 -0.46
N TRP A 9 -6.41 -9.22 -1.16
CA TRP A 9 -6.25 -9.44 -2.59
C TRP A 9 -4.79 -9.42 -3.00
N GLY A 10 -4.48 -10.10 -4.09
CA GLY A 10 -3.15 -10.10 -4.68
C GLY A 10 -3.05 -9.13 -5.84
N ASN A 11 -1.87 -8.52 -5.99
CA ASN A 11 -1.54 -7.65 -7.10
C ASN A 11 -0.30 -8.18 -7.82
N ILE A 12 -0.40 -8.34 -9.13
CA ILE A 12 0.74 -8.60 -9.99
C ILE A 12 0.91 -7.37 -10.87
N THR A 13 2.04 -6.68 -10.72
CA THR A 13 2.30 -5.44 -11.45
C THR A 13 3.40 -5.68 -12.46
N PRO A 14 3.06 -5.83 -13.75
CA PRO A 14 4.04 -6.00 -14.79
C PRO A 14 4.76 -4.68 -15.10
N ARG A 15 5.72 -4.74 -16.02
CA ARG A 15 6.38 -3.53 -16.51
C ARG A 15 5.34 -2.49 -16.95
N SER A 16 5.55 -1.24 -16.54
CA SER A 16 4.67 -0.10 -16.78
C SER A 16 3.37 -0.12 -15.99
N GLY A 17 3.11 -1.16 -15.19
CA GLY A 17 1.97 -1.17 -14.29
C GLY A 17 2.19 -0.21 -13.13
N TYR A 18 1.12 0.40 -12.65
CA TYR A 18 1.15 1.35 -11.54
C TYR A 18 -0.20 1.39 -10.83
N ASN A 19 -0.21 1.98 -9.64
CA ASN A 19 -1.44 2.26 -8.92
C ASN A 19 -1.62 3.77 -8.79
N ARG A 20 -2.82 4.26 -9.16
CA ARG A 20 -3.17 5.66 -9.03
C ARG A 20 -3.33 6.05 -7.57
N ILE A 21 -3.26 7.35 -7.30
CA ILE A 21 -3.55 7.89 -5.97
C ILE A 21 -4.94 7.46 -5.54
N HIS A 22 -5.03 6.85 -4.36
CA HIS A 22 -6.29 6.38 -3.80
C HIS A 22 -6.15 6.21 -2.29
N ASN A 23 -7.27 5.96 -1.62
CA ASN A 23 -7.29 5.52 -0.23
C ASN A 23 -8.26 4.34 -0.09
N HIS A 24 -8.30 3.76 1.09
CA HIS A 24 -9.13 2.60 1.37
C HIS A 24 -10.35 2.95 2.24
N MET A 25 -10.71 4.22 2.27
CA MET A 25 -11.88 4.69 3.04
C MET A 25 -13.16 4.42 2.29
N ASN A 26 -13.84 3.36 2.63
CA ASN A 26 -15.16 3.02 2.09
C ASN A 26 -16.26 3.44 3.07
N GLY A 27 -16.22 4.70 3.53
CA GLY A 27 -17.16 5.20 4.53
C GLY A 27 -16.87 4.64 5.92
N THR A 28 -15.64 4.31 6.21
CA THR A 28 -15.25 3.54 7.38
C THR A 28 -14.77 4.42 8.53
N SER A 29 -14.63 3.80 9.69
CA SER A 29 -14.18 4.46 10.90
C SER A 29 -12.66 4.64 10.94
N SER A 30 -12.18 5.45 11.89
CA SER A 30 -10.76 5.74 12.06
C SER A 30 -9.92 4.54 12.50
N ASN A 31 -10.54 3.43 12.88
CA ASN A 31 -9.84 2.22 13.28
C ASN A 31 -9.57 1.25 12.12
N HIS A 32 -9.83 1.67 10.89
CA HIS A 32 -9.44 0.91 9.71
C HIS A 32 -8.01 1.23 9.30
N PHE A 33 -7.29 0.19 8.94
CA PHE A 33 -5.94 0.29 8.38
C PHE A 33 -5.85 -0.49 7.09
N ALA A 34 -4.94 -0.04 6.22
CA ALA A 34 -4.56 -0.78 5.02
C ALA A 34 -3.18 -1.38 5.23
N GLY A 35 -2.95 -2.53 4.64
CA GLY A 35 -1.66 -3.18 4.69
C GLY A 35 -1.22 -3.68 3.33
N VAL A 36 0.08 -3.76 3.14
CA VAL A 36 0.69 -4.34 1.94
C VAL A 36 1.87 -5.21 2.37
N LEU A 37 1.87 -6.45 1.91
CA LEU A 37 2.99 -7.36 2.06
C LEU A 37 3.64 -7.56 0.69
N TYR A 38 4.92 -7.22 0.59
CA TYR A 38 5.67 -7.35 -0.65
C TYR A 38 6.24 -8.76 -0.75
N LEU A 39 5.66 -9.58 -1.64
CA LEU A 39 6.06 -10.98 -1.80
C LEU A 39 7.25 -11.12 -2.73
N LYS A 40 7.31 -10.33 -3.78
CA LYS A 40 8.38 -10.37 -4.77
C LYS A 40 8.62 -9.00 -5.36
N LEU A 41 9.88 -8.58 -5.34
CA LEU A 41 10.34 -7.39 -6.03
C LEU A 41 11.44 -7.80 -7.02
N PRO A 42 11.50 -7.18 -8.21
CA PRO A 42 12.57 -7.47 -9.15
C PRO A 42 13.95 -7.18 -8.55
N PRO A 43 14.99 -7.97 -8.90
CA PRO A 43 16.36 -7.69 -8.46
C PRO A 43 16.77 -6.26 -8.81
N HIS A 44 17.47 -5.60 -7.92
CA HIS A 44 17.91 -4.20 -8.09
C HIS A 44 16.76 -3.20 -8.30
N TYR A 45 15.55 -3.60 -7.99
CA TYR A 45 14.39 -2.73 -8.05
C TYR A 45 14.30 -1.90 -6.76
N HIS A 46 14.31 -0.59 -6.94
CA HIS A 46 14.13 0.34 -5.82
C HIS A 46 12.66 0.76 -5.75
N GLY A 47 11.80 -0.21 -5.43
CA GLY A 47 10.37 0.01 -5.31
C GLY A 47 10.05 0.99 -4.19
N THR A 48 9.03 1.81 -4.43
CA THR A 48 8.57 2.78 -3.45
C THR A 48 7.06 2.80 -3.40
N ILE A 49 6.54 3.26 -2.27
CA ILE A 49 5.14 3.66 -2.13
C ILE A 49 5.13 5.12 -1.70
N GLY A 50 4.26 5.92 -2.31
CA GLY A 50 4.12 7.33 -1.97
C GLY A 50 2.88 7.56 -1.14
N PHE A 51 3.00 8.41 -0.11
CA PHE A 51 1.88 8.84 0.72
C PHE A 51 1.70 10.34 0.57
N CYS A 52 0.45 10.76 0.41
CA CYS A 52 0.11 12.17 0.33
C CYS A 52 -0.08 12.73 1.73
N ASN A 53 0.50 13.91 1.99
CA ASN A 53 0.32 14.59 3.27
C ASN A 53 -1.09 15.17 3.35
N PRO A 54 -1.92 14.76 4.33
CA PRO A 54 -3.28 15.29 4.43
C PRO A 54 -3.33 16.79 4.73
N SER A 55 -2.26 17.35 5.30
CA SER A 55 -2.20 18.77 5.65
C SER A 55 -1.59 19.66 4.56
N ASP A 56 -0.96 19.05 3.56
CA ASP A 56 -0.29 19.77 2.48
C ASP A 56 -0.33 18.96 1.19
N PRO A 57 -1.24 19.28 0.25
CA PRO A 57 -1.38 18.52 -0.98
C PRO A 57 -0.15 18.58 -1.91
N ASN A 58 0.79 19.49 -1.66
CA ASN A 58 2.02 19.60 -2.45
C ASN A 58 3.17 18.79 -1.85
N SER A 59 2.94 18.12 -0.71
CA SER A 59 3.96 17.34 -0.02
C SER A 59 3.62 15.87 -0.07
N THR A 60 4.62 15.05 -0.40
CA THR A 60 4.50 13.59 -0.38
C THR A 60 5.63 12.97 0.39
N LEU A 61 5.36 11.83 1.00
CA LEU A 61 6.38 10.98 1.62
C LEU A 61 6.58 9.75 0.74
N ILE A 62 7.80 9.58 0.26
CA ILE A 62 8.17 8.40 -0.53
C ILE A 62 8.90 7.42 0.37
N VAL A 63 8.36 6.22 0.49
CA VAL A 63 8.90 5.18 1.36
C VAL A 63 9.47 4.06 0.50
N PRO A 64 10.77 3.76 0.62
CA PRO A 64 11.32 2.59 -0.07
C PRO A 64 10.76 1.30 0.55
N VAL A 65 10.55 0.30 -0.28
CA VAL A 65 10.00 -0.98 0.14
C VAL A 65 10.94 -2.11 -0.26
N GLU A 66 10.95 -3.15 0.55
CA GLU A 66 11.78 -4.33 0.33
C GLU A 66 10.92 -5.59 0.29
N GLU A 67 11.44 -6.61 -0.36
CA GLU A 67 10.80 -7.92 -0.42
C GLU A 67 10.61 -8.49 0.99
N LYS A 68 9.44 -9.09 1.21
CA LYS A 68 9.01 -9.64 2.52
C LYS A 68 8.69 -8.59 3.58
N GLU A 69 8.68 -7.32 3.21
CA GLU A 69 8.32 -6.24 4.11
C GLU A 69 6.82 -6.06 4.16
N LEU A 70 6.30 -5.80 5.35
CA LEU A 70 4.90 -5.50 5.60
C LEU A 70 4.77 -4.02 5.97
N LEU A 71 3.95 -3.29 5.24
CA LEU A 71 3.56 -1.93 5.60
C LEU A 71 2.13 -1.91 6.10
N LEU A 72 1.89 -1.10 7.12
CA LEU A 72 0.58 -0.88 7.68
C LEU A 72 0.38 0.63 7.86
N PHE A 73 -0.74 1.15 7.38
CA PHE A 73 -1.01 2.59 7.43
C PHE A 73 -2.53 2.83 7.55
N PRO A 74 -2.94 4.00 8.09
CA PRO A 74 -4.36 4.33 8.17
C PRO A 74 -5.03 4.32 6.81
N SER A 75 -6.22 3.77 6.72
CA SER A 75 -6.97 3.65 5.46
C SER A 75 -7.31 5.00 4.85
N SER A 76 -7.34 6.07 5.66
CA SER A 76 -7.66 7.42 5.20
C SER A 76 -6.53 8.08 4.40
N ILE A 77 -5.32 7.56 4.46
CA ILE A 77 -4.18 8.16 3.77
C ILE A 77 -4.24 7.83 2.28
N PHE A 78 -4.20 8.86 1.45
CA PHE A 78 -4.03 8.68 0.02
C PHE A 78 -2.61 8.22 -0.28
N HIS A 79 -2.50 7.24 -1.15
CA HIS A 79 -1.21 6.66 -1.52
C HIS A 79 -1.20 6.29 -3.00
N PHE A 80 0.00 6.07 -3.52
CA PHE A 80 0.19 5.74 -4.93
C PHE A 80 1.45 4.90 -5.11
N VAL A 81 1.54 4.23 -6.23
CA VAL A 81 2.71 3.42 -6.61
C VAL A 81 3.13 3.84 -8.00
N ASP A 82 4.40 4.22 -8.13
CA ASP A 82 4.98 4.62 -9.40
C ASP A 82 5.04 3.44 -10.39
N PRO A 83 5.13 3.73 -11.70
CA PRO A 83 5.24 2.69 -12.72
C PRO A 83 6.42 1.77 -12.45
N ASN A 84 6.20 0.46 -12.66
CA ASN A 84 7.27 -0.53 -12.64
C ASN A 84 8.04 -0.44 -13.96
N LEU A 85 9.29 0.02 -13.91
CA LEU A 85 10.13 0.20 -15.10
C LEU A 85 11.04 -1.01 -15.39
N ILE A 86 10.93 -2.05 -14.58
CA ILE A 86 11.73 -3.26 -14.71
C ILE A 86 10.89 -4.34 -15.42
N ASP A 87 11.49 -5.09 -16.35
CA ASP A 87 10.82 -6.14 -17.10
C ASP A 87 10.71 -7.44 -16.28
N GLN A 88 10.20 -7.30 -15.06
CA GLN A 88 9.86 -8.39 -14.16
C GLN A 88 8.67 -7.97 -13.30
N ASP A 89 7.82 -8.91 -12.95
CA ASP A 89 6.63 -8.64 -12.19
C ASP A 89 6.95 -8.28 -10.73
N ARG A 90 6.20 -7.33 -10.22
CA ARG A 90 6.13 -7.04 -8.79
C ARG A 90 4.87 -7.72 -8.25
N ILE A 91 5.02 -8.47 -7.16
CA ILE A 91 3.91 -9.22 -6.55
C ILE A 91 3.75 -8.77 -5.12
N SER A 92 2.53 -8.36 -4.78
CA SER A 92 2.18 -7.95 -3.42
C SER A 92 0.81 -8.48 -3.03
N LEU A 93 0.60 -8.61 -1.72
CA LEU A 93 -0.72 -8.83 -1.14
C LEU A 93 -1.15 -7.54 -0.45
N ALA A 94 -2.35 -7.09 -0.76
CA ALA A 94 -2.94 -5.94 -0.09
C ALA A 94 -4.14 -6.39 0.73
N PHE A 95 -4.39 -5.72 1.84
CA PHE A 95 -5.48 -6.09 2.72
C PHE A 95 -5.96 -4.89 3.53
N ASN A 96 -7.18 -5.00 4.02
CA ASN A 96 -7.76 -4.04 4.96
C ASN A 96 -7.94 -4.70 6.31
N VAL A 97 -7.65 -3.94 7.35
CA VAL A 97 -7.71 -4.40 8.72
C VAL A 97 -8.66 -3.51 9.51
N LEU A 98 -9.51 -4.14 10.29
CA LEU A 98 -10.37 -3.47 11.24
C LEU A 98 -9.91 -3.83 12.65
N PHE A 99 -9.58 -2.83 13.44
CA PHE A 99 -9.23 -3.02 14.85
C PHE A 99 -10.47 -2.87 15.72
N ASP A 100 -10.57 -3.70 16.75
CA ASP A 100 -11.63 -3.57 17.73
C ASP A 100 -11.49 -2.26 18.50
N THR A 101 -12.62 -1.64 18.78
CA THR A 101 -12.66 -0.36 19.48
C THR A 101 -12.74 -0.52 21.00
N ASN A 102 -12.83 -1.73 21.48
CA ASN A 102 -12.98 -2.04 22.91
C ASN A 102 -11.65 -2.14 23.63
#